data_aaa0f1fb765187e9ad2ab3dd426209c2
#
_entry.id   aaa0f1fb765187e9ad2ab3dd426209c2
#
_cell.length_a   1.000
_cell.length_b   1.000
_cell.length_c   1.000
_cell.angle_alpha   90.00
_cell.angle_beta   90.00
_cell.angle_gamma   90.00
#
_symmetry.space_group_name_H-M   'P 1'
#
loop_
_entity.id
_entity.type
_entity.pdbx_description
1 polymer ?
#
loop_
_entity_poly.entity_id
_entity_poly.type
_entity_poly.pdbx_seq_one_letter_code
_entity_poly.pdbx_strand_id
1 'polypeptide(L)'
;MEKTKEISVFVDESGSFDPDRSSSRYYLVCMVFHNQECDISRQIGILEQNLELMGLPRNHCVHAGPLIRREKEYARLSRQERRGIFDRMMVFLRTCDIEYTCFKIDKGLIGSRQEIHDPLLQQIVGFLVRHMDDLNTYDVLKVYYDNGQHELAALLKEAFAIYASRTQFVKDVSPERYKLFQVADLACTLELTRLKLEETGTLSTSEQQFFGGAKNFRKNFLKPLLRKNKA
;
A
#
# COMPACT_ATOMS: atom_id res chain seq x y z
N MET A 1 4.04 24.07 -25.63
CA MET A 1 3.35 23.95 -24.32
C MET A 1 4.23 23.08 -23.44
N GLU A 2 4.67 23.57 -22.29
CA GLU A 2 5.32 22.71 -21.31
C GLU A 2 4.39 21.61 -20.88
N LYS A 3 4.91 20.39 -20.76
CA LYS A 3 4.13 19.23 -20.34
C LYS A 3 3.86 19.35 -18.84
N THR A 4 2.61 19.30 -18.42
CA THR A 4 2.20 19.32 -17.02
C THR A 4 2.86 18.17 -16.26
N LYS A 5 3.63 18.47 -15.23
CA LYS A 5 4.25 17.48 -14.36
C LYS A 5 3.25 16.98 -13.33
N GLU A 6 3.07 15.69 -13.29
CA GLU A 6 2.07 15.05 -12.44
C GLU A 6 2.70 13.97 -11.56
N ILE A 7 2.33 13.96 -10.26
CA ILE A 7 2.60 12.86 -9.35
C ILE A 7 1.29 12.20 -8.95
N SER A 8 1.23 10.88 -9.05
CA SER A 8 0.11 10.07 -8.57
C SER A 8 0.43 9.48 -7.20
N VAL A 9 -0.53 9.56 -6.29
CA VAL A 9 -0.47 9.02 -4.92
C VAL A 9 -1.56 7.98 -4.76
N PHE A 10 -1.19 6.70 -4.68
CA PHE A 10 -2.13 5.59 -4.46
C PHE A 10 -2.14 5.25 -2.97
N VAL A 11 -3.33 5.30 -2.37
CA VAL A 11 -3.51 5.13 -0.93
C VAL A 11 -4.29 3.86 -0.66
N ASP A 12 -3.78 3.05 0.25
CA ASP A 12 -4.50 1.90 0.80
C ASP A 12 -4.26 1.80 2.30
N GLU A 13 -5.15 1.11 3.02
CA GLU A 13 -5.08 0.95 4.46
C GLU A 13 -5.15 -0.51 4.89
N SER A 14 -4.70 -0.76 6.11
CA SER A 14 -4.86 -2.05 6.80
C SER A 14 -5.39 -1.86 8.21
N GLY A 15 -6.44 -2.57 8.54
CA GLY A 15 -7.19 -2.42 9.77
C GLY A 15 -8.43 -1.54 9.58
N SER A 16 -9.12 -1.21 10.70
CA SER A 16 -10.30 -0.35 10.71
C SER A 16 -10.00 0.96 11.40
N PHE A 17 -10.61 2.04 10.91
CA PHE A 17 -10.63 3.37 11.54
C PHE A 17 -11.59 3.36 12.76
N ASP A 18 -11.40 2.35 13.61
CA ASP A 18 -12.20 2.13 14.80
C ASP A 18 -11.29 1.74 15.96
N PRO A 19 -11.51 2.25 17.20
CA PRO A 19 -10.73 1.88 18.37
C PRO A 19 -10.82 0.39 18.72
N ASP A 20 -11.83 -0.33 18.20
CA ASP A 20 -11.93 -1.77 18.39
C ASP A 20 -10.69 -2.51 17.85
N ARG A 21 -10.15 -3.38 18.69
CA ARG A 21 -8.94 -4.17 18.44
C ARG A 21 -9.22 -5.56 17.86
N SER A 22 -10.49 -5.94 17.72
CA SER A 22 -10.90 -7.30 17.29
C SER A 22 -10.33 -7.66 15.91
N SER A 23 -10.13 -6.66 15.04
CA SER A 23 -9.59 -6.86 13.68
C SER A 23 -8.07 -6.72 13.61
N SER A 24 -7.47 -5.75 14.30
CA SER A 24 -6.03 -5.50 14.34
C SER A 24 -5.68 -4.48 15.43
N ARG A 25 -4.54 -4.69 16.13
CA ARG A 25 -3.95 -3.69 17.02
C ARG A 25 -3.50 -2.43 16.26
N TYR A 26 -3.01 -2.60 15.05
CA TYR A 26 -2.47 -1.50 14.25
C TYR A 26 -3.47 -1.06 13.21
N TYR A 27 -3.56 0.26 13.00
CA TYR A 27 -4.14 0.87 11.83
C TYR A 27 -3.02 1.46 10.99
N LEU A 28 -2.94 1.08 9.73
CA LEU A 28 -1.90 1.50 8.80
C LEU A 28 -2.52 2.21 7.61
N VAL A 29 -1.86 3.25 7.13
CA VAL A 29 -2.15 3.89 5.85
C VAL A 29 -0.85 3.96 5.06
N CYS A 30 -0.79 3.29 3.92
CA CYS A 30 0.37 3.35 3.02
C CYS A 30 0.04 4.19 1.78
N MET A 31 0.98 5.02 1.37
CA MET A 31 0.92 5.82 0.16
C MET A 31 2.04 5.42 -0.79
N VAL A 32 1.70 5.14 -2.04
CA VAL A 32 2.66 4.86 -3.13
C VAL A 32 2.68 6.04 -4.07
N PHE A 33 3.85 6.62 -4.27
CA PHE A 33 4.09 7.78 -5.12
C PHE A 33 4.67 7.33 -6.46
N HIS A 34 4.14 7.90 -7.54
CA HIS A 34 4.62 7.62 -8.89
C HIS A 34 4.65 8.91 -9.72
N ASN A 35 5.83 9.29 -10.19
CA ASN A 35 5.99 10.36 -11.17
C ASN A 35 5.47 9.89 -12.53
N GLN A 36 4.47 10.55 -13.09
CA GLN A 36 3.85 10.18 -14.37
C GLN A 36 4.76 10.40 -15.59
N GLU A 37 5.91 11.04 -15.42
CA GLU A 37 6.94 11.09 -16.46
C GLU A 37 7.69 9.75 -16.60
N CYS A 38 7.68 8.91 -15.57
CA CYS A 38 8.29 7.59 -15.55
C CYS A 38 7.30 6.54 -16.07
N ASP A 39 7.41 6.12 -17.32
CA ASP A 39 6.52 5.10 -17.91
C ASP A 39 6.75 3.73 -17.29
N ILE A 40 5.71 3.14 -16.69
CA ILE A 40 5.67 1.79 -16.13
C ILE A 40 4.79 0.82 -16.92
N SER A 41 4.36 1.20 -18.13
CA SER A 41 3.46 0.36 -18.95
C SER A 41 4.07 -1.01 -19.26
N ARG A 42 5.38 -1.07 -19.48
CA ARG A 42 6.10 -2.34 -19.69
C ARG A 42 6.03 -3.24 -18.46
N GLN A 43 6.24 -2.69 -17.26
CA GLN A 43 6.19 -3.44 -16.00
C GLN A 43 4.78 -3.97 -15.73
N ILE A 44 3.75 -3.15 -16.01
CA ILE A 44 2.35 -3.56 -15.93
C ILE A 44 2.07 -4.72 -16.90
N GLY A 45 2.47 -4.59 -18.16
CA GLY A 45 2.27 -5.64 -19.17
C GLY A 45 2.95 -6.96 -18.79
N ILE A 46 4.17 -6.90 -18.23
CA ILE A 46 4.89 -8.10 -17.73
C ILE A 46 4.13 -8.73 -16.55
N LEU A 47 3.63 -7.93 -15.60
CA LEU A 47 2.85 -8.45 -14.48
C LEU A 47 1.58 -9.15 -14.98
N GLU A 48 0.79 -8.50 -15.83
CA GLU A 48 -0.45 -9.03 -16.38
C GLU A 48 -0.21 -10.34 -17.15
N GLN A 49 0.78 -10.37 -18.03
CA GLN A 49 1.13 -11.59 -18.77
C GLN A 49 1.53 -12.73 -17.84
N ASN A 50 2.31 -12.45 -16.80
CA ASN A 50 2.68 -13.47 -15.82
C ASN A 50 1.48 -14.00 -15.03
N LEU A 51 0.51 -13.15 -14.68
CA LEU A 51 -0.72 -13.58 -14.00
C LEU A 51 -1.58 -14.46 -14.92
N GLU A 52 -1.69 -14.11 -16.21
CA GLU A 52 -2.38 -14.93 -17.23
C GLU A 52 -1.72 -16.32 -17.38
N LEU A 53 -0.39 -16.39 -17.44
CA LEU A 53 0.36 -17.66 -17.50
C LEU A 53 0.17 -18.53 -16.24
N MET A 54 -0.26 -17.93 -15.13
CA MET A 54 -0.61 -18.63 -13.89
C MET A 54 -2.11 -18.97 -13.79
N GLY A 55 -2.88 -18.75 -14.86
CA GLY A 55 -4.29 -19.07 -14.93
C GLY A 55 -5.21 -18.03 -14.28
N LEU A 56 -4.71 -16.83 -13.98
CA LEU A 56 -5.50 -15.71 -13.46
C LEU A 56 -5.94 -14.79 -14.60
N PRO A 57 -7.08 -14.10 -14.50
CA PRO A 57 -7.47 -13.07 -15.46
C PRO A 57 -6.40 -11.95 -15.56
N ARG A 58 -6.21 -11.40 -16.75
CA ARG A 58 -5.24 -10.31 -16.98
C ARG A 58 -5.45 -9.10 -16.08
N ASN A 59 -6.70 -8.76 -15.83
CA ASN A 59 -7.09 -7.67 -14.94
C ASN A 59 -7.22 -8.10 -13.47
N HIS A 60 -6.75 -9.30 -13.10
CA HIS A 60 -6.84 -9.80 -11.73
C HIS A 60 -6.23 -8.78 -10.74
N CYS A 61 -6.98 -8.50 -9.68
CA CYS A 61 -6.52 -7.72 -8.56
C CYS A 61 -5.89 -8.64 -7.52
N VAL A 62 -4.58 -8.53 -7.33
CA VAL A 62 -3.88 -9.33 -6.32
C VAL A 62 -4.05 -8.67 -4.95
N HIS A 63 -4.72 -9.37 -4.03
CA HIS A 63 -4.84 -8.99 -2.64
C HIS A 63 -3.82 -9.74 -1.78
N ALA A 64 -2.82 -9.04 -1.25
CA ALA A 64 -1.68 -9.63 -0.56
C ALA A 64 -2.07 -10.38 0.72
N GLY A 65 -2.94 -9.81 1.54
CA GLY A 65 -3.42 -10.42 2.78
C GLY A 65 -4.16 -11.74 2.56
N PRO A 66 -5.26 -11.78 1.78
CA PRO A 66 -5.96 -13.00 1.39
C PRO A 66 -5.06 -14.05 0.74
N LEU A 67 -4.10 -13.63 -0.10
CA LEU A 67 -3.15 -14.51 -0.75
C LEU A 67 -2.26 -15.25 0.27
N ILE A 68 -1.76 -14.54 1.30
CA ILE A 68 -0.95 -15.12 2.38
C ILE A 68 -1.78 -16.09 3.22
N ARG A 69 -2.99 -15.68 3.61
CA ARG A 69 -3.87 -16.43 4.51
C ARG A 69 -4.65 -17.56 3.83
N ARG A 70 -4.56 -17.68 2.50
CA ARG A 70 -5.28 -18.67 1.70
C ARG A 70 -6.80 -18.48 1.78
N GLU A 71 -7.26 -17.27 1.58
CA GLU A 71 -8.66 -16.86 1.66
C GLU A 71 -9.23 -16.49 0.29
N LYS A 72 -10.55 -16.35 0.21
CA LYS A 72 -11.30 -15.92 -0.99
C LYS A 72 -10.93 -16.77 -2.22
N GLU A 73 -10.64 -16.13 -3.34
CA GLU A 73 -10.24 -16.75 -4.61
C GLU A 73 -8.98 -17.61 -4.52
N TYR A 74 -8.12 -17.37 -3.53
CA TYR A 74 -6.86 -18.10 -3.32
C TYR A 74 -7.03 -19.36 -2.45
N ALA A 75 -8.25 -19.67 -1.96
CA ALA A 75 -8.49 -20.80 -1.06
C ALA A 75 -8.15 -22.17 -1.67
N ARG A 76 -8.29 -22.30 -3.00
CA ARG A 76 -8.00 -23.54 -3.75
C ARG A 76 -6.56 -23.64 -4.22
N LEU A 77 -5.80 -22.55 -4.20
CA LEU A 77 -4.42 -22.53 -4.66
C LEU A 77 -3.48 -23.18 -3.64
N SER A 78 -2.54 -23.94 -4.15
CA SER A 78 -1.42 -24.45 -3.36
C SER A 78 -0.54 -23.31 -2.83
N ARG A 79 0.29 -23.61 -1.84
CA ARG A 79 1.28 -22.64 -1.36
C ARG A 79 2.23 -22.16 -2.47
N GLN A 80 2.63 -23.06 -3.35
CA GLN A 80 3.57 -22.73 -4.44
C GLN A 80 2.93 -21.75 -5.44
N GLU A 81 1.69 -21.98 -5.84
CA GLU A 81 0.97 -21.08 -6.74
C GLU A 81 0.80 -19.68 -6.11
N ARG A 82 0.34 -19.62 -4.86
CA ARG A 82 0.18 -18.35 -4.13
C ARG A 82 1.52 -17.60 -3.98
N ARG A 83 2.60 -18.31 -3.69
CA ARG A 83 3.95 -17.73 -3.66
C ARG A 83 4.40 -17.23 -5.03
N GLY A 84 4.10 -17.95 -6.08
CA GLY A 84 4.38 -17.52 -7.45
C GLY A 84 3.70 -16.18 -7.78
N ILE A 85 2.41 -16.03 -7.45
CA ILE A 85 1.66 -14.77 -7.63
C ILE A 85 2.32 -13.63 -6.83
N PHE A 86 2.61 -13.89 -5.55
CA PHE A 86 3.22 -12.89 -4.66
C PHE A 86 4.61 -12.47 -5.16
N ASP A 87 5.42 -13.41 -5.63
CA ASP A 87 6.76 -13.13 -6.16
C ASP A 87 6.68 -12.25 -7.43
N ARG A 88 5.63 -12.39 -8.27
CA ARG A 88 5.38 -11.49 -9.42
C ARG A 88 5.06 -10.06 -8.96
N MET A 89 4.25 -9.91 -7.92
CA MET A 89 4.00 -8.61 -7.29
C MET A 89 5.30 -8.00 -6.72
N MET A 90 6.14 -8.80 -6.08
CA MET A 90 7.45 -8.36 -5.58
C MET A 90 8.41 -7.96 -6.71
N VAL A 91 8.34 -8.60 -7.86
CA VAL A 91 9.10 -8.20 -9.06
C VAL A 91 8.57 -6.86 -9.56
N PHE A 92 7.26 -6.70 -9.69
CA PHE A 92 6.63 -5.45 -10.11
C PHE A 92 7.02 -4.28 -9.19
N LEU A 93 6.86 -4.43 -7.87
CA LEU A 93 7.29 -3.44 -6.88
C LEU A 93 8.78 -3.04 -7.05
N ARG A 94 9.67 -4.00 -7.28
CA ARG A 94 11.11 -3.72 -7.41
C ARG A 94 11.47 -3.01 -8.68
N THR A 95 10.77 -3.29 -9.78
CA THR A 95 11.11 -2.80 -11.13
C THR A 95 10.41 -1.50 -11.50
N CYS A 96 9.31 -1.14 -10.81
CA CYS A 96 8.67 0.16 -11.00
C CYS A 96 9.49 1.27 -10.33
N ASP A 97 9.53 2.42 -10.98
CA ASP A 97 10.05 3.65 -10.39
C ASP A 97 8.95 4.29 -9.54
N ILE A 98 8.94 3.90 -8.28
CA ILE A 98 7.99 4.32 -7.26
C ILE A 98 8.68 4.50 -5.94
N GLU A 99 8.09 5.34 -5.10
CA GLU A 99 8.40 5.45 -3.68
C GLU A 99 7.16 5.10 -2.85
N TYR A 100 7.33 4.74 -1.59
CA TYR A 100 6.20 4.58 -0.68
C TYR A 100 6.52 5.17 0.69
N THR A 101 5.47 5.48 1.43
CA THR A 101 5.53 5.74 2.87
C THR A 101 4.39 5.04 3.58
N CYS A 102 4.55 4.74 4.87
CA CYS A 102 3.51 4.10 5.67
C CYS A 102 3.37 4.81 7.01
N PHE A 103 2.16 5.22 7.33
CA PHE A 103 1.77 5.83 8.61
C PHE A 103 1.11 4.76 9.47
N LYS A 104 1.40 4.79 10.76
CA LYS A 104 0.86 3.78 11.68
C LYS A 104 0.26 4.41 12.93
N ILE A 105 -0.85 3.85 13.37
CA ILE A 105 -1.46 4.10 14.68
C ILE A 105 -1.49 2.79 15.45
N ASP A 106 -0.92 2.77 16.66
CA ASP A 106 -1.08 1.68 17.61
C ASP A 106 -2.35 1.93 18.43
N LYS A 107 -3.36 1.11 18.20
CA LYS A 107 -4.66 1.22 18.90
C LYS A 107 -4.62 0.64 20.31
N GLY A 108 -3.43 0.25 20.80
CA GLY A 108 -3.27 -0.41 22.10
C GLY A 108 -3.83 0.36 23.31
N LEU A 109 -3.84 1.68 23.26
CA LEU A 109 -4.32 2.57 24.34
C LEU A 109 -5.38 3.57 23.84
N ILE A 110 -5.94 3.36 22.62
CA ILE A 110 -6.88 4.28 22.00
C ILE A 110 -8.31 3.91 22.40
N GLY A 111 -9.08 4.91 22.85
CA GLY A 111 -10.47 4.79 23.25
C GLY A 111 -11.49 5.44 22.31
N SER A 112 -11.01 6.28 21.36
CA SER A 112 -11.90 7.04 20.48
C SER A 112 -11.36 7.14 19.05
N ARG A 113 -12.26 7.41 18.09
CA ARG A 113 -11.88 7.67 16.69
C ARG A 113 -11.00 8.92 16.54
N GLN A 114 -11.20 9.92 17.39
CA GLN A 114 -10.40 11.16 17.38
C GLN A 114 -8.94 10.89 17.72
N GLU A 115 -8.68 9.94 18.61
CA GLU A 115 -7.32 9.50 18.95
C GLU A 115 -6.63 8.68 17.83
N ILE A 116 -7.39 8.24 16.82
CA ILE A 116 -6.83 7.71 15.56
C ILE A 116 -6.62 8.87 14.59
N HIS A 117 -7.63 9.75 14.43
CA HIS A 117 -7.67 10.82 13.46
C HIS A 117 -6.49 11.80 13.63
N ASP A 118 -6.37 12.41 14.81
CA ASP A 118 -5.42 13.50 15.01
C ASP A 118 -3.96 13.10 14.86
N PRO A 119 -3.49 11.99 15.44
CA PRO A 119 -2.11 11.55 15.23
C PRO A 119 -1.84 11.11 13.79
N LEU A 120 -2.82 10.50 13.10
CA LEU A 120 -2.67 10.11 11.70
C LEU A 120 -2.59 11.33 10.80
N LEU A 121 -3.46 12.32 11.01
CA LEU A 121 -3.43 13.59 10.29
C LEU A 121 -2.09 14.29 10.49
N GLN A 122 -1.59 14.38 11.72
CA GLN A 122 -0.29 14.98 12.03
C GLN A 122 0.87 14.25 11.33
N GLN A 123 0.85 12.91 11.28
CA GLN A 123 1.87 12.13 10.58
C GLN A 123 1.86 12.43 9.08
N ILE A 124 0.67 12.44 8.44
CA ILE A 124 0.53 12.68 7.01
C ILE A 124 0.92 14.12 6.66
N VAL A 125 0.37 15.10 7.36
CA VAL A 125 0.71 16.52 7.15
C VAL A 125 2.19 16.77 7.39
N GLY A 126 2.77 16.21 8.47
CA GLY A 126 4.19 16.32 8.76
C GLY A 126 5.07 15.72 7.65
N PHE A 127 4.65 14.60 7.06
CA PHE A 127 5.32 14.03 5.89
C PHE A 127 5.21 14.97 4.67
N LEU A 128 4.03 15.45 4.34
CA LEU A 128 3.80 16.35 3.21
C LEU A 128 4.60 17.65 3.34
N VAL A 129 4.72 18.19 4.55
CA VAL A 129 5.52 19.39 4.83
C VAL A 129 7.03 19.10 4.66
N ARG A 130 7.52 17.98 5.18
CA ARG A 130 8.95 17.61 5.02
C ARG A 130 9.37 17.41 3.56
N HIS A 131 8.44 16.95 2.72
CA HIS A 131 8.67 16.72 1.29
C HIS A 131 8.12 17.85 0.41
N MET A 132 7.85 19.03 1.00
CA MET A 132 7.24 20.16 0.30
C MET A 132 8.04 20.60 -0.93
N ASP A 133 9.37 20.68 -0.83
CA ASP A 133 10.23 21.11 -1.94
C ASP A 133 10.13 20.14 -3.13
N ASP A 134 10.15 18.84 -2.87
CA ASP A 134 9.99 17.80 -3.89
C ASP A 134 8.57 17.84 -4.51
N LEU A 135 7.54 17.83 -3.67
CA LEU A 135 6.15 17.85 -4.12
C LEU A 135 5.78 19.15 -4.87
N ASN A 136 6.47 20.26 -4.58
CA ASN A 136 6.30 21.53 -5.29
C ASN A 136 6.87 21.52 -6.71
N THR A 137 7.69 20.55 -7.08
CA THR A 137 8.16 20.37 -8.45
C THR A 137 7.08 19.89 -9.42
N TYR A 138 5.93 19.39 -8.90
CA TYR A 138 4.81 18.89 -9.69
C TYR A 138 3.70 19.93 -9.76
N ASP A 139 3.09 20.07 -10.95
CA ASP A 139 1.95 20.95 -11.19
C ASP A 139 0.65 20.38 -10.62
N VAL A 140 0.52 19.04 -10.62
CA VAL A 140 -0.66 18.32 -10.19
C VAL A 140 -0.29 17.13 -9.30
N LEU A 141 -0.98 17.02 -8.14
CA LEU A 141 -0.97 15.87 -7.27
C LEU A 141 -2.30 15.12 -7.42
N LYS A 142 -2.28 13.92 -8.03
CA LYS A 142 -3.48 13.07 -8.13
C LYS A 142 -3.51 12.04 -7.02
N VAL A 143 -4.50 12.14 -6.16
CA VAL A 143 -4.73 11.20 -5.05
C VAL A 143 -5.78 10.18 -5.47
N TYR A 144 -5.39 8.92 -5.43
CA TYR A 144 -6.21 7.76 -5.73
C TYR A 144 -6.50 7.02 -4.43
N TYR A 145 -7.76 6.96 -4.05
CA TYR A 145 -8.23 6.18 -2.92
C TYR A 145 -9.59 5.56 -3.28
N ASP A 146 -9.79 4.28 -3.01
CA ASP A 146 -11.00 3.54 -3.40
C ASP A 146 -12.20 3.81 -2.49
N ASN A 147 -12.05 4.70 -1.50
CA ASN A 147 -13.05 5.07 -0.50
C ASN A 147 -13.52 3.89 0.37
N GLY A 148 -12.63 2.96 0.66
CA GLY A 148 -12.91 1.84 1.58
C GLY A 148 -13.40 2.27 2.96
N GLN A 149 -12.87 3.41 3.48
CA GLN A 149 -13.30 3.99 4.76
C GLN A 149 -13.55 5.50 4.62
N HIS A 150 -14.76 5.95 4.96
CA HIS A 150 -15.16 7.36 4.86
C HIS A 150 -14.31 8.31 5.70
N GLU A 151 -13.92 7.86 6.90
CA GLU A 151 -13.08 8.63 7.82
C GLU A 151 -11.71 8.91 7.20
N LEU A 152 -11.09 7.90 6.57
CA LEU A 152 -9.82 8.08 5.89
C LEU A 152 -9.97 8.99 4.66
N ALA A 153 -11.03 8.84 3.89
CA ALA A 153 -11.29 9.73 2.75
C ALA A 153 -11.40 11.22 3.16
N ALA A 154 -12.06 11.49 4.30
CA ALA A 154 -12.16 12.84 4.84
C ALA A 154 -10.80 13.36 5.34
N LEU A 155 -10.06 12.53 6.09
CA LEU A 155 -8.73 12.85 6.61
C LEU A 155 -7.72 13.14 5.48
N LEU A 156 -7.75 12.37 4.40
CA LEU A 156 -6.89 12.62 3.23
C LEU A 156 -7.18 13.98 2.60
N LYS A 157 -8.46 14.36 2.45
CA LYS A 157 -8.82 15.69 1.93
C LYS A 157 -8.32 16.81 2.83
N GLU A 158 -8.41 16.63 4.14
CA GLU A 158 -7.90 17.58 5.14
C GLU A 158 -6.36 17.66 5.06
N ALA A 159 -5.65 16.54 5.02
CA ALA A 159 -4.19 16.48 4.95
C ALA A 159 -3.66 17.17 3.68
N PHE A 160 -4.28 16.91 2.54
CA PHE A 160 -3.87 17.49 1.25
C PHE A 160 -4.38 18.91 1.01
N ALA A 161 -5.12 19.51 1.96
CA ALA A 161 -5.62 20.89 1.85
C ALA A 161 -4.48 21.93 1.70
N ILE A 162 -3.28 21.65 2.23
CA ILE A 162 -2.06 22.48 2.02
C ILE A 162 -1.67 22.60 0.55
N TYR A 163 -2.10 21.66 -0.30
CA TYR A 163 -1.91 21.66 -1.75
C TYR A 163 -3.23 21.80 -2.52
N ALA A 164 -4.28 22.36 -1.92
CA ALA A 164 -5.65 22.34 -2.46
C ALA A 164 -5.76 22.79 -3.92
N SER A 165 -4.99 23.81 -4.33
CA SER A 165 -5.00 24.34 -5.72
C SER A 165 -4.42 23.36 -6.75
N ARG A 166 -3.67 22.36 -6.32
CA ARG A 166 -2.97 21.40 -7.20
C ARG A 166 -3.40 19.94 -6.96
N THR A 167 -4.15 19.67 -5.88
CA THR A 167 -4.60 18.32 -5.54
C THR A 167 -5.90 17.98 -6.25
N GLN A 168 -5.92 16.83 -6.89
CA GLN A 168 -7.08 16.25 -7.52
C GLN A 168 -7.35 14.87 -6.91
N PHE A 169 -8.50 14.69 -6.25
CA PHE A 169 -8.97 13.38 -5.82
C PHE A 169 -9.66 12.70 -7.00
N VAL A 170 -9.10 11.59 -7.44
CA VAL A 170 -9.64 10.84 -8.58
C VAL A 170 -10.85 10.05 -8.14
N LYS A 171 -11.95 10.14 -8.90
CA LYS A 171 -13.20 9.43 -8.62
C LYS A 171 -13.24 8.10 -9.36
N ASP A 172 -14.10 7.20 -8.89
CA ASP A 172 -14.41 5.91 -9.51
C ASP A 172 -13.14 5.07 -9.80
N VAL A 173 -12.23 5.07 -8.84
CA VAL A 173 -11.00 4.29 -8.91
C VAL A 173 -11.25 2.84 -8.48
N SER A 174 -10.54 1.91 -9.13
CA SER A 174 -10.57 0.51 -8.72
C SER A 174 -9.17 -0.13 -8.86
N PRO A 175 -8.80 -1.05 -7.95
CA PRO A 175 -7.51 -1.74 -7.97
C PRO A 175 -7.26 -2.56 -9.24
N GLU A 176 -8.31 -3.00 -9.94
CA GLU A 176 -8.20 -3.71 -11.22
C GLU A 176 -7.63 -2.81 -12.32
N ARG A 177 -8.03 -1.53 -12.31
CA ARG A 177 -7.62 -0.55 -13.34
C ARG A 177 -6.24 0.05 -13.05
N TYR A 178 -5.85 0.13 -11.78
CA TYR A 178 -4.62 0.80 -11.36
C TYR A 178 -3.75 -0.14 -10.54
N LYS A 179 -2.77 -0.78 -11.16
CA LYS A 179 -1.91 -1.79 -10.52
C LYS A 179 -1.11 -1.27 -9.33
N LEU A 180 -0.90 0.05 -9.22
CA LEU A 180 -0.20 0.64 -8.07
C LEU A 180 -1.02 0.62 -6.77
N PHE A 181 -2.37 0.48 -6.83
CA PHE A 181 -3.14 0.14 -5.63
C PHE A 181 -2.74 -1.21 -5.03
N GLN A 182 -2.47 -2.19 -5.89
CA GLN A 182 -2.04 -3.52 -5.43
C GLN A 182 -0.65 -3.46 -4.78
N VAL A 183 0.17 -2.47 -5.15
CA VAL A 183 1.45 -2.19 -4.46
C VAL A 183 1.19 -1.54 -3.10
N ALA A 184 0.20 -0.66 -2.97
CA ALA A 184 -0.17 -0.07 -1.68
C ALA A 184 -0.71 -1.13 -0.71
N ASP A 185 -1.61 -2.05 -1.16
CA ASP A 185 -2.06 -3.21 -0.38
C ASP A 185 -0.89 -4.13 0.04
N LEU A 186 0.02 -4.41 -0.90
CA LEU A 186 1.23 -5.18 -0.62
C LEU A 186 2.09 -4.51 0.44
N ALA A 187 2.29 -3.18 0.37
CA ALA A 187 3.05 -2.41 1.34
C ALA A 187 2.37 -2.45 2.72
N CYS A 188 1.06 -2.20 2.81
CA CYS A 188 0.28 -2.34 4.04
C CYS A 188 0.43 -3.72 4.66
N THR A 189 0.31 -4.78 3.86
CA THR A 189 0.42 -6.16 4.33
C THR A 189 1.82 -6.49 4.87
N LEU A 190 2.88 -6.07 4.17
CA LEU A 190 4.27 -6.33 4.60
C LEU A 190 4.64 -5.51 5.84
N GLU A 191 4.19 -4.25 5.92
CA GLU A 191 4.40 -3.39 7.09
C GLU A 191 3.65 -3.91 8.32
N LEU A 192 2.39 -4.35 8.15
CA LEU A 192 1.63 -4.97 9.25
C LEU A 192 2.32 -6.24 9.75
N THR A 193 2.80 -7.10 8.82
CA THR A 193 3.56 -8.31 9.17
C THR A 193 4.85 -7.95 9.92
N ARG A 194 5.55 -6.89 9.52
CA ARG A 194 6.74 -6.37 10.21
C ARG A 194 6.43 -5.97 11.64
N LEU A 195 5.39 -5.14 11.85
CA LEU A 195 5.00 -4.66 13.17
C LEU A 195 4.62 -5.81 14.11
N LYS A 196 3.83 -6.77 13.62
CA LYS A 196 3.48 -7.96 14.40
C LYS A 196 4.69 -8.79 14.76
N LEU A 197 5.62 -8.98 13.82
CA LEU A 197 6.87 -9.71 14.07
C LEU A 197 7.77 -8.99 15.07
N GLU A 198 7.83 -7.67 15.05
CA GLU A 198 8.58 -6.87 16.02
C GLU A 198 7.97 -6.95 17.42
N GLU A 199 6.64 -6.98 17.52
CA GLU A 199 5.92 -7.08 18.78
C GLU A 199 6.00 -8.48 19.41
N THR A 200 5.75 -9.52 18.62
CA THR A 200 5.60 -10.90 19.13
C THR A 200 6.87 -11.75 19.02
N GLY A 201 7.86 -11.28 18.26
CA GLY A 201 9.07 -12.03 17.90
C GLY A 201 8.85 -13.15 16.88
N THR A 202 7.60 -13.43 16.50
CA THR A 202 7.24 -14.56 15.63
C THR A 202 6.24 -14.16 14.54
N LEU A 203 6.29 -14.84 13.41
CA LEU A 203 5.24 -14.77 12.39
C LEU A 203 4.04 -15.62 12.82
N SER A 204 2.83 -15.25 12.43
CA SER A 204 1.67 -16.13 12.55
C SER A 204 1.87 -17.44 11.78
N THR A 205 1.08 -18.47 12.08
CA THR A 205 1.19 -19.78 11.41
C THR A 205 1.09 -19.66 9.88
N SER A 206 0.13 -18.88 9.37
CA SER A 206 -0.03 -18.68 7.92
C SER A 206 1.16 -17.92 7.31
N GLU A 207 1.65 -16.87 7.96
CA GLU A 207 2.81 -16.10 7.51
C GLU A 207 4.09 -16.95 7.58
N GLN A 208 4.27 -17.75 8.65
CA GLN A 208 5.40 -18.66 8.79
C GLN A 208 5.42 -19.69 7.64
N GLN A 209 4.27 -20.30 7.36
CA GLN A 209 4.13 -21.23 6.25
C GLN A 209 4.34 -20.53 4.91
N PHE A 210 3.77 -19.36 4.72
CA PHE A 210 3.86 -18.62 3.47
C PHE A 210 5.28 -18.11 3.21
N PHE A 211 5.89 -17.38 4.12
CA PHE A 211 7.21 -16.77 3.92
C PHE A 211 8.39 -17.74 4.16
N GLY A 212 8.17 -18.87 4.84
CA GLY A 212 9.24 -19.80 5.19
C GLY A 212 10.14 -19.28 6.32
N GLY A 213 9.60 -18.43 7.19
CA GLY A 213 10.26 -17.94 8.39
C GLY A 213 10.65 -16.45 8.37
N ALA A 214 10.86 -15.89 9.56
CA ALA A 214 11.13 -14.49 9.79
C ALA A 214 12.40 -13.98 9.06
N LYS A 215 13.47 -14.79 9.01
CA LYS A 215 14.71 -14.44 8.29
C LYS A 215 14.45 -14.25 6.79
N ASN A 216 13.69 -15.17 6.19
CA ASN A 216 13.33 -15.13 4.78
C ASN A 216 12.41 -13.94 4.48
N PHE A 217 11.39 -13.70 5.34
CA PHE A 217 10.51 -12.54 5.27
C PHE A 217 11.32 -11.24 5.22
N ARG A 218 12.20 -11.01 6.21
CA ARG A 218 13.01 -9.79 6.29
C ARG A 218 13.90 -9.60 5.06
N LYS A 219 14.57 -10.67 4.60
CA LYS A 219 15.53 -10.59 3.50
C LYS A 219 14.89 -10.38 2.14
N ASN A 220 13.85 -11.17 1.82
CA ASN A 220 13.36 -11.30 0.45
C ASN A 220 12.07 -10.50 0.16
N PHE A 221 11.36 -10.06 1.20
CA PHE A 221 10.10 -9.32 1.07
C PHE A 221 10.19 -7.92 1.69
N LEU A 222 10.52 -7.84 2.96
CA LEU A 222 10.57 -6.57 3.66
C LEU A 222 11.71 -5.66 3.15
N LYS A 223 12.94 -6.17 3.06
CA LYS A 223 14.08 -5.36 2.61
C LYS A 223 13.90 -4.75 1.20
N PRO A 224 13.34 -5.45 0.18
CA PRO A 224 13.01 -4.84 -1.09
C PRO A 224 11.96 -3.73 -1.00
N LEU A 225 10.95 -3.86 -0.14
CA LEU A 225 9.97 -2.81 0.12
C LEU A 225 10.65 -1.58 0.75
N LEU A 226 11.41 -1.78 1.83
CA LEU A 226 12.08 -0.70 2.55
C LEU A 226 13.05 0.12 1.68
N ARG A 227 13.57 -0.45 0.59
CA ARG A 227 14.40 0.30 -0.38
C ARG A 227 13.61 1.33 -1.19
N LYS A 228 12.30 1.24 -1.19
CA LYS A 228 11.39 2.18 -1.86
C LYS A 228 10.83 3.22 -0.90
N ASN A 229 11.21 3.16 0.39
CA ASN A 229 10.68 4.07 1.39
C ASN A 229 11.14 5.50 1.12
N LYS A 230 10.17 6.41 1.01
CA LYS A 230 10.36 7.85 0.96
C LYS A 230 10.51 8.33 2.40
N ALA A 231 11.76 8.41 2.84
CA ALA A 231 12.11 8.76 4.22
C ALA A 231 11.91 10.26 4.53
#